data_771397fbf529846c7e09e393ec36bcdc
#
_entry.id   771397fbf529846c7e09e393ec36bcdc
#
_cell.length_a   1.000
_cell.length_b   1.000
_cell.length_c   1.000
_cell.angle_alpha   90.00
_cell.angle_beta   90.00
_cell.angle_gamma   90.00
#
_symmetry.space_group_name_H-M   'P 1'
#
loop_
_entity.id
_entity.type
_entity.pdbx_description
1 polymer ?
#
loop_
_entity_poly.entity_id
_entity_poly.type
_entity_poly.pdbx_seq_one_letter_code
_entity_poly.pdbx_strand_id
1 'polypeptide(L)'
;MNASDSVSPPLPAIDAADQALVDGVLARKLRPLAKTITLIESQREDHKARARAVLEALLPHTGKSIRVGISGVPGVGKSTFIEGLGLYLIEQGFRVAVLAVDPSSSVSGGSILGDKTRMEHLSQNPGAYIRPSPSACSLGGVAEKTRETMLVCEASGFDVIIVETVGVGQSETAVAGMTDIFCLLQLPNAGDDLQAIKKGIMEIADLIVINKADIDPSAAMRAKSQIKTALHMLRPMSQNWIVPVITLSALRNEGVAEFWEQVTRYRDTLSRTGEFDAKRRHQALAWMWDMIDNGLRSRFRSHPQVRRDLPDLASAVEQGTTTPSAAALTLLSYLN
;
A
#
# COMPACT_ATOMS: atom_id res chain seq x y z
N MET A 1 14.72 -32.76 -24.54
CA MET A 1 13.30 -32.21 -24.55
C MET A 1 13.38 -30.84 -23.96
N ASN A 2 13.33 -29.82 -24.82
CA ASN A 2 13.55 -28.42 -24.44
C ASN A 2 12.32 -27.87 -23.71
N ALA A 3 12.52 -27.51 -22.46
CA ALA A 3 11.57 -26.68 -21.73
C ALA A 3 12.03 -25.22 -21.85
N SER A 4 11.19 -24.38 -22.36
CA SER A 4 11.04 -22.95 -22.09
C SER A 4 10.64 -22.13 -23.32
N ASP A 5 9.45 -22.43 -23.85
CA ASP A 5 8.72 -21.37 -24.53
C ASP A 5 7.91 -20.64 -23.45
N SER A 6 8.45 -19.51 -22.99
CA SER A 6 7.78 -18.63 -22.07
C SER A 6 6.57 -18.02 -22.75
N VAL A 7 5.37 -18.40 -22.30
CA VAL A 7 4.08 -17.88 -22.73
C VAL A 7 3.88 -16.46 -22.18
N SER A 8 4.73 -15.52 -22.54
CA SER A 8 4.48 -14.11 -22.28
C SER A 8 4.01 -13.49 -23.60
N PRO A 9 2.83 -12.84 -23.63
CA PRO A 9 2.44 -12.08 -24.81
C PRO A 9 3.52 -11.03 -25.11
N PRO A 10 3.83 -10.77 -26.41
CA PRO A 10 4.85 -9.80 -26.76
C PRO A 10 4.53 -8.46 -26.10
N LEU A 11 5.51 -7.92 -25.38
CA LEU A 11 5.40 -6.59 -24.77
C LEU A 11 5.18 -5.56 -25.89
N PRO A 12 4.32 -4.57 -25.70
CA PRO A 12 4.20 -3.46 -26.63
C PRO A 12 5.57 -2.78 -26.74
N ALA A 13 5.99 -2.48 -27.96
CA ALA A 13 7.23 -1.75 -28.19
C ALA A 13 7.15 -0.37 -27.49
N ILE A 14 8.19 -0.03 -26.75
CA ILE A 14 8.31 1.29 -26.12
C ILE A 14 8.57 2.33 -27.20
N ASP A 15 7.75 3.36 -27.28
CA ASP A 15 8.01 4.49 -28.16
C ASP A 15 9.10 5.44 -27.58
N ALA A 16 9.59 6.37 -28.39
CA ALA A 16 10.65 7.29 -27.96
C ALA A 16 10.22 8.19 -26.77
N ALA A 17 8.94 8.51 -26.66
CA ALA A 17 8.42 9.35 -25.56
C ALA A 17 8.38 8.56 -24.23
N ASP A 18 7.99 7.29 -24.29
CA ASP A 18 7.96 6.40 -23.14
C ASP A 18 9.38 5.99 -22.73
N GLN A 19 10.29 5.77 -23.69
CA GLN A 19 11.71 5.54 -23.37
C GLN A 19 12.32 6.75 -22.64
N ALA A 20 11.99 7.98 -23.04
CA ALA A 20 12.43 9.17 -22.36
C ALA A 20 11.88 9.28 -20.91
N LEU A 21 10.69 8.70 -20.62
CA LEU A 21 10.18 8.56 -19.26
C LEU A 21 11.03 7.57 -18.45
N VAL A 22 11.30 6.38 -18.99
CA VAL A 22 12.16 5.36 -18.36
C VAL A 22 13.53 5.94 -18.02
N ASP A 23 14.22 6.52 -19.02
CA ASP A 23 15.56 7.12 -18.85
C ASP A 23 15.53 8.23 -17.79
N GLY A 24 14.47 9.04 -17.79
CA GLY A 24 14.30 10.11 -16.83
C GLY A 24 14.06 9.62 -15.39
N VAL A 25 13.33 8.52 -15.20
CA VAL A 25 13.12 7.87 -13.91
C VAL A 25 14.44 7.30 -13.40
N LEU A 26 15.17 6.56 -14.24
CA LEU A 26 16.48 5.97 -13.90
C LEU A 26 17.54 7.06 -13.61
N ALA A 27 17.44 8.21 -14.29
CA ALA A 27 18.27 9.39 -14.00
C ALA A 27 17.79 10.17 -12.76
N ARG A 28 16.84 9.65 -11.97
CA ARG A 28 16.32 10.24 -10.73
C ARG A 28 15.69 11.64 -10.89
N LYS A 29 15.12 11.93 -12.05
CA LYS A 29 14.49 13.22 -12.36
C LYS A 29 13.05 13.25 -11.86
N LEU A 30 12.66 14.22 -11.02
CA LEU A 30 11.33 14.31 -10.43
C LEU A 30 10.20 14.50 -11.46
N ARG A 31 10.44 15.28 -12.53
CA ARG A 31 9.41 15.53 -13.54
C ARG A 31 9.06 14.28 -14.37
N PRO A 32 10.01 13.48 -14.88
CA PRO A 32 9.73 12.17 -15.46
C PRO A 32 9.06 11.22 -14.49
N LEU A 33 9.54 11.12 -13.23
CA LEU A 33 8.91 10.31 -12.19
C LEU A 33 7.42 10.65 -12.04
N ALA A 34 7.08 11.91 -11.82
CA ALA A 34 5.70 12.35 -11.66
C ALA A 34 4.83 12.06 -12.90
N LYS A 35 5.37 12.24 -14.11
CA LYS A 35 4.67 11.92 -15.37
C LYS A 35 4.44 10.42 -15.52
N THR A 36 5.43 9.59 -15.22
CA THR A 36 5.32 8.13 -15.25
C THR A 36 4.24 7.65 -14.28
N ILE A 37 4.21 8.18 -13.06
CA ILE A 37 3.16 7.83 -12.09
C ILE A 37 1.78 8.26 -12.60
N THR A 38 1.65 9.45 -13.20
CA THR A 38 0.39 9.91 -13.79
C THR A 38 -0.07 9.02 -14.95
N LEU A 39 0.87 8.53 -15.79
CA LEU A 39 0.57 7.56 -16.86
C LEU A 39 0.03 6.25 -16.26
N ILE A 40 0.65 5.74 -15.21
CA ILE A 40 0.25 4.50 -14.52
C ILE A 40 -1.13 4.63 -13.86
N GLU A 41 -1.43 5.76 -13.25
CA GLU A 41 -2.71 6.04 -12.60
C GLU A 41 -3.86 6.25 -13.61
N SER A 42 -3.55 6.49 -14.87
CA SER A 42 -4.56 6.75 -15.90
C SER A 42 -5.43 5.52 -16.18
N GLN A 43 -6.73 5.77 -16.34
CA GLN A 43 -7.72 4.73 -16.68
C GLN A 43 -7.95 4.59 -18.20
N ARG A 44 -7.31 5.42 -19.03
CA ARG A 44 -7.44 5.37 -20.48
C ARG A 44 -6.79 4.11 -21.05
N GLU A 45 -7.45 3.44 -21.97
CA GLU A 45 -6.96 2.17 -22.56
C GLU A 45 -5.61 2.32 -23.28
N ASP A 46 -5.43 3.44 -24.03
CA ASP A 46 -4.15 3.74 -24.70
C ASP A 46 -3.00 3.95 -23.68
N HIS A 47 -3.29 4.49 -22.50
CA HIS A 47 -2.31 4.67 -21.42
C HIS A 47 -1.98 3.36 -20.71
N LYS A 48 -2.92 2.42 -20.59
CA LYS A 48 -2.68 1.13 -19.93
C LYS A 48 -1.60 0.31 -20.61
N ALA A 49 -1.63 0.23 -21.96
CA ALA A 49 -0.62 -0.50 -22.72
C ALA A 49 0.77 0.14 -22.56
N ARG A 50 0.86 1.48 -22.63
CA ARG A 50 2.08 2.24 -22.43
C ARG A 50 2.63 2.11 -20.99
N ALA A 51 1.76 2.24 -19.99
CA ALA A 51 2.11 2.07 -18.57
C ALA A 51 2.74 0.70 -18.32
N ARG A 52 2.16 -0.36 -18.90
CA ARG A 52 2.70 -1.72 -18.82
C ARG A 52 4.10 -1.82 -19.41
N ALA A 53 4.31 -1.29 -20.63
CA ALA A 53 5.62 -1.32 -21.27
C ALA A 53 6.69 -0.57 -20.43
N VAL A 54 6.33 0.60 -19.89
CA VAL A 54 7.22 1.39 -19.03
C VAL A 54 7.54 0.65 -17.73
N LEU A 55 6.55 0.02 -17.07
CA LEU A 55 6.76 -0.75 -15.84
C LEU A 55 7.67 -1.95 -16.06
N GLU A 56 7.48 -2.70 -17.15
CA GLU A 56 8.36 -3.83 -17.51
C GLU A 56 9.80 -3.39 -17.75
N ALA A 57 10.01 -2.24 -18.40
CA ALA A 57 11.34 -1.68 -18.60
C ALA A 57 12.00 -1.22 -17.28
N LEU A 58 11.22 -0.76 -16.32
CA LEU A 58 11.71 -0.34 -14.99
C LEU A 58 11.94 -1.50 -14.04
N LEU A 59 11.29 -2.65 -14.24
CA LEU A 59 11.29 -3.80 -13.34
C LEU A 59 12.71 -4.29 -12.94
N PRO A 60 13.71 -4.39 -13.85
CA PRO A 60 15.07 -4.81 -13.49
C PRO A 60 15.78 -3.87 -12.49
N HIS A 61 15.27 -2.66 -12.33
CA HIS A 61 15.83 -1.61 -11.46
C HIS A 61 15.13 -1.50 -10.10
N THR A 62 14.17 -2.39 -9.81
CA THR A 62 13.35 -2.39 -8.58
C THR A 62 13.88 -3.36 -7.52
N GLY A 63 13.19 -3.47 -6.40
CA GLY A 63 13.42 -4.49 -5.36
C GLY A 63 14.45 -4.13 -4.29
N LYS A 64 15.10 -2.96 -4.36
CA LYS A 64 16.18 -2.56 -3.43
C LYS A 64 15.69 -1.73 -2.24
N SER A 65 14.53 -1.10 -2.35
CA SER A 65 13.97 -0.26 -1.28
C SER A 65 13.38 -1.11 -0.16
N ILE A 66 13.29 -0.51 1.04
CA ILE A 66 12.44 -1.04 2.10
C ILE A 66 11.07 -0.35 2.05
N ARG A 67 9.99 -1.14 2.10
CA ARG A 67 8.61 -0.68 2.03
C ARG A 67 8.00 -0.72 3.42
N VAL A 68 7.66 0.44 3.98
CA VAL A 68 7.14 0.60 5.34
C VAL A 68 5.67 1.01 5.27
N GLY A 69 4.76 0.13 5.69
CA GLY A 69 3.34 0.44 5.84
C GLY A 69 3.06 1.10 7.18
N ILE A 70 2.35 2.21 7.20
CA ILE A 70 1.98 2.92 8.42
C ILE A 70 0.47 3.07 8.48
N SER A 71 -0.13 2.54 9.54
CA SER A 71 -1.56 2.63 9.82
C SER A 71 -1.82 3.07 11.26
N GLY A 72 -3.06 3.38 11.56
CA GLY A 72 -3.53 3.78 12.88
C GLY A 72 -4.77 4.65 12.79
N VAL A 73 -5.47 4.82 13.91
CA VAL A 73 -6.71 5.58 13.99
C VAL A 73 -6.54 7.04 13.53
N PRO A 74 -7.59 7.71 13.08
CA PRO A 74 -7.56 9.14 12.82
C PRO A 74 -7.09 9.91 14.06
N GLY A 75 -6.25 10.94 13.86
CA GLY A 75 -5.74 11.75 14.96
C GLY A 75 -4.61 11.13 15.78
N VAL A 76 -4.16 9.89 15.49
CA VAL A 76 -3.02 9.27 16.19
C VAL A 76 -1.67 9.96 15.93
N GLY A 77 -1.59 10.80 14.87
CA GLY A 77 -0.38 11.55 14.52
C GLY A 77 0.48 10.89 13.43
N LYS A 78 -0.14 10.11 12.53
CA LYS A 78 0.56 9.46 11.40
C LYS A 78 1.38 10.43 10.58
N SER A 79 0.78 11.48 10.05
CA SER A 79 1.45 12.43 9.16
C SER A 79 2.60 13.18 9.86
N THR A 80 2.43 13.55 11.15
CA THR A 80 3.52 14.12 11.97
C THR A 80 4.66 13.14 12.15
N PHE A 81 4.34 11.87 12.40
CA PHE A 81 5.34 10.82 12.54
C PHE A 81 6.09 10.57 11.22
N ILE A 82 5.36 10.49 10.10
CA ILE A 82 5.95 10.29 8.76
C ILE A 82 6.86 11.47 8.39
N GLU A 83 6.48 12.69 8.72
CA GLU A 83 7.32 13.86 8.52
C GLU A 83 8.63 13.77 9.32
N GLY A 84 8.54 13.50 10.63
CA GLY A 84 9.71 13.34 11.49
C GLY A 84 10.61 12.17 11.05
N LEU A 85 10.02 11.03 10.73
CA LEU A 85 10.75 9.86 10.22
C LEU A 85 11.42 10.16 8.87
N GLY A 86 10.70 10.80 7.94
CA GLY A 86 11.22 11.14 6.62
C GLY A 86 12.42 12.09 6.70
N LEU A 87 12.33 13.13 7.52
CA LEU A 87 13.45 14.06 7.75
C LEU A 87 14.65 13.36 8.39
N TYR A 88 14.41 12.56 9.44
CA TYR A 88 15.45 11.74 10.07
C TYR A 88 16.17 10.83 9.08
N LEU A 89 15.41 10.12 8.23
CA LEU A 89 15.99 9.25 7.22
C LEU A 89 16.82 10.00 6.17
N ILE A 90 16.38 11.18 5.76
CA ILE A 90 17.12 12.00 4.80
C ILE A 90 18.44 12.52 5.43
N GLU A 91 18.44 12.86 6.71
CA GLU A 91 19.67 13.20 7.46
C GLU A 91 20.66 12.03 7.52
N GLN A 92 20.15 10.78 7.52
CA GLN A 92 20.98 9.57 7.41
C GLN A 92 21.41 9.24 5.97
N GLY A 93 21.09 10.08 4.99
CA GLY A 93 21.48 9.93 3.60
C GLY A 93 20.52 9.09 2.74
N PHE A 94 19.35 8.67 3.27
CA PHE A 94 18.34 7.94 2.50
C PHE A 94 17.47 8.89 1.67
N ARG A 95 16.97 8.39 0.55
CA ARG A 95 15.90 9.03 -0.22
C ARG A 95 14.55 8.39 0.14
N VAL A 96 13.55 9.21 0.41
CA VAL A 96 12.26 8.76 0.96
C VAL A 96 11.12 9.10 0.01
N ALA A 97 10.28 8.10 -0.33
CA ALA A 97 9.00 8.33 -0.98
C ALA A 97 7.86 8.07 0.00
N VAL A 98 6.84 8.93 0.00
CA VAL A 98 5.61 8.76 0.80
C VAL A 98 4.42 8.65 -0.14
N LEU A 99 3.67 7.56 -0.03
CA LEU A 99 2.50 7.26 -0.83
C LEU A 99 1.28 7.11 0.10
N ALA A 100 0.23 7.89 -0.12
CA ALA A 100 -1.00 7.75 0.63
C ALA A 100 -1.96 6.76 -0.05
N VAL A 101 -2.71 5.97 0.73
CA VAL A 101 -3.77 5.07 0.28
C VAL A 101 -5.09 5.51 0.91
N ASP A 102 -5.91 6.22 0.13
CA ASP A 102 -7.22 6.70 0.55
C ASP A 102 -8.33 6.18 -0.37
N PRO A 103 -9.08 5.16 0.05
CA PRO A 103 -10.21 4.66 -0.74
C PRO A 103 -11.41 5.63 -0.76
N SER A 104 -11.45 6.65 0.14
CA SER A 104 -12.56 7.62 0.21
C SER A 104 -12.36 8.84 -0.68
N SER A 105 -11.19 9.01 -1.30
CA SER A 105 -10.87 10.16 -2.17
C SER A 105 -11.78 10.27 -3.41
N SER A 106 -12.50 9.19 -3.76
CA SER A 106 -13.48 9.18 -4.86
C SER A 106 -14.75 10.02 -4.58
N VAL A 107 -15.05 10.33 -3.31
CA VAL A 107 -16.29 10.99 -2.91
C VAL A 107 -16.09 12.50 -2.64
N SER A 108 -14.91 12.91 -2.23
CA SER A 108 -14.69 14.27 -1.69
C SER A 108 -13.84 15.20 -2.56
N GLY A 109 -13.23 14.74 -3.66
CA GLY A 109 -12.47 15.62 -4.60
C GLY A 109 -11.36 16.51 -3.97
N GLY A 110 -11.13 16.42 -2.66
CA GLY A 110 -10.40 17.40 -1.87
C GLY A 110 -9.11 16.93 -1.19
N SER A 111 -8.71 15.67 -1.33
CA SER A 111 -7.55 15.09 -0.61
C SER A 111 -6.17 15.58 -1.10
N ILE A 112 -6.07 16.08 -2.33
CA ILE A 112 -4.78 16.37 -2.99
C ILE A 112 -3.94 17.46 -2.30
N LEU A 113 -4.58 18.40 -1.63
CA LEU A 113 -3.89 19.50 -0.93
C LEU A 113 -3.61 19.19 0.55
N GLY A 114 -4.44 18.34 1.19
CA GLY A 114 -4.38 18.09 2.62
C GLY A 114 -3.12 17.36 3.10
N ASP A 115 -2.60 16.41 2.31
CA ASP A 115 -1.46 15.60 2.75
C ASP A 115 -0.13 16.33 2.59
N LYS A 116 0.04 17.15 1.55
CA LYS A 116 1.23 17.99 1.39
C LYS A 116 1.31 19.10 2.43
N THR A 117 0.16 19.66 2.84
CA THR A 117 0.12 20.71 3.88
C THR A 117 0.37 20.16 5.28
N ARG A 118 0.19 18.83 5.50
CA ARG A 118 0.47 18.18 6.79
C ARG A 118 1.91 17.74 6.97
N MET A 119 2.69 17.68 5.89
CA MET A 119 4.13 17.30 5.88
C MET A 119 4.93 18.40 5.18
N GLU A 120 4.83 19.63 5.70
CA GLU A 120 5.36 20.82 5.03
C GLU A 120 6.86 20.77 4.81
N HIS A 121 7.63 20.47 5.85
CA HIS A 121 9.11 20.45 5.76
C HIS A 121 9.59 19.27 4.89
N LEU A 122 8.98 18.10 5.02
CA LEU A 122 9.34 16.95 4.21
C LEU A 122 9.02 17.17 2.74
N SER A 123 7.89 17.82 2.43
CA SER A 123 7.46 18.07 1.04
C SER A 123 8.39 19.03 0.27
N GLN A 124 9.15 19.87 0.97
CA GLN A 124 10.12 20.79 0.41
C GLN A 124 11.54 20.22 0.32
N ASN A 125 11.78 19.05 0.93
CA ASN A 125 13.09 18.44 0.96
C ASN A 125 13.40 17.73 -0.36
N PRO A 126 14.54 18.00 -1.03
CA PRO A 126 14.91 17.39 -2.31
C PRO A 126 15.14 15.86 -2.22
N GLY A 127 15.39 15.33 -1.02
CA GLY A 127 15.50 13.89 -0.75
C GLY A 127 14.16 13.19 -0.64
N ALA A 128 13.03 13.93 -0.63
CA ALA A 128 11.68 13.39 -0.46
C ALA A 128 10.85 13.46 -1.75
N TYR A 129 9.91 12.53 -1.86
CA TYR A 129 8.83 12.56 -2.85
C TYR A 129 7.51 12.18 -2.17
N ILE A 130 6.51 13.05 -2.22
CA ILE A 130 5.19 12.78 -1.62
C ILE A 130 4.14 12.71 -2.73
N ARG A 131 3.44 11.56 -2.80
CA ARG A 131 2.33 11.34 -3.73
C ARG A 131 1.04 11.07 -2.96
N PRO A 132 0.03 11.95 -3.09
CA PRO A 132 -1.31 11.68 -2.59
C PRO A 132 -1.94 10.46 -3.27
N SER A 133 -2.93 9.84 -2.62
CA SER A 133 -3.71 8.74 -3.20
C SER A 133 -4.32 9.14 -4.56
N PRO A 134 -4.30 8.23 -5.56
CA PRO A 134 -5.00 8.48 -6.80
C PRO A 134 -6.50 8.63 -6.54
N SER A 135 -7.11 9.65 -7.16
CA SER A 135 -8.54 9.90 -7.06
C SER A 135 -9.35 8.95 -7.97
N ALA A 136 -10.59 8.65 -7.57
CA ALA A 136 -11.60 7.97 -8.39
C ALA A 136 -11.40 6.46 -8.66
N CYS A 137 -10.73 5.71 -7.80
CA CYS A 137 -10.62 4.25 -7.90
C CYS A 137 -11.35 3.54 -6.74
N SER A 138 -11.82 2.29 -6.98
CA SER A 138 -12.19 1.40 -5.89
C SER A 138 -10.98 1.10 -5.00
N LEU A 139 -11.19 0.61 -3.77
CA LEU A 139 -10.10 0.23 -2.87
C LEU A 139 -9.06 -0.69 -3.54
N GLY A 140 -9.52 -1.70 -4.30
CA GLY A 140 -8.64 -2.58 -5.08
C GLY A 140 -7.85 -1.85 -6.15
N GLY A 141 -8.47 -0.90 -6.86
CA GLY A 141 -7.80 -0.09 -7.87
C GLY A 141 -6.78 0.90 -7.29
N VAL A 142 -7.06 1.50 -6.12
CA VAL A 142 -6.09 2.34 -5.40
C VAL A 142 -4.88 1.51 -4.98
N ALA A 143 -5.10 0.32 -4.41
CA ALA A 143 -4.03 -0.58 -3.99
C ALA A 143 -3.16 -1.05 -5.17
N GLU A 144 -3.77 -1.37 -6.32
CA GLU A 144 -3.07 -1.73 -7.55
C GLU A 144 -2.16 -0.59 -8.01
N LYS A 145 -2.69 0.63 -8.13
CA LYS A 145 -1.91 1.79 -8.58
C LYS A 145 -0.82 2.19 -7.60
N THR A 146 -1.04 2.01 -6.30
CA THR A 146 0.00 2.23 -5.29
C THR A 146 1.14 1.23 -5.43
N ARG A 147 0.85 -0.06 -5.67
CA ARG A 147 1.89 -1.08 -5.91
C ARG A 147 2.73 -0.77 -7.15
N GLU A 148 2.09 -0.39 -8.26
CA GLU A 148 2.78 0.04 -9.49
C GLU A 148 3.63 1.30 -9.23
N THR A 149 3.10 2.28 -8.48
CA THR A 149 3.83 3.51 -8.12
C THR A 149 5.05 3.22 -7.24
N MET A 150 4.98 2.26 -6.32
CA MET A 150 6.14 1.81 -5.54
C MET A 150 7.27 1.33 -6.44
N LEU A 151 6.97 0.51 -7.47
CA LEU A 151 7.99 0.02 -8.43
C LEU A 151 8.70 1.18 -9.14
N VAL A 152 7.95 2.21 -9.55
CA VAL A 152 8.56 3.41 -10.19
C VAL A 152 9.44 4.19 -9.20
N CYS A 153 9.00 4.33 -7.95
CA CYS A 153 9.82 4.97 -6.91
C CYS A 153 11.10 4.17 -6.64
N GLU A 154 11.03 2.84 -6.56
CA GLU A 154 12.21 1.98 -6.42
C GLU A 154 13.18 2.14 -7.58
N ALA A 155 12.69 2.08 -8.83
CA ALA A 155 13.52 2.30 -10.02
C ALA A 155 14.15 3.69 -10.06
N SER A 156 13.48 4.72 -9.51
CA SER A 156 14.03 6.07 -9.34
C SER A 156 15.05 6.19 -8.20
N GLY A 157 15.36 5.09 -7.49
CA GLY A 157 16.37 5.01 -6.44
C GLY A 157 15.94 5.67 -5.12
N PHE A 158 14.67 5.58 -4.74
CA PHE A 158 14.25 5.83 -3.37
C PHE A 158 14.59 4.62 -2.52
N ASP A 159 15.25 4.84 -1.38
CA ASP A 159 15.74 3.79 -0.49
C ASP A 159 14.64 3.29 0.44
N VAL A 160 13.74 4.20 0.85
CA VAL A 160 12.61 3.92 1.75
C VAL A 160 11.32 4.42 1.11
N ILE A 161 10.33 3.53 1.05
CA ILE A 161 8.99 3.87 0.56
C ILE A 161 8.00 3.69 1.71
N ILE A 162 7.43 4.79 2.17
CA ILE A 162 6.41 4.80 3.22
C ILE A 162 5.04 4.78 2.57
N VAL A 163 4.19 3.83 2.97
CA VAL A 163 2.80 3.74 2.50
C VAL A 163 1.87 4.02 3.68
N GLU A 164 1.18 5.16 3.64
CA GLU A 164 0.25 5.59 4.69
C GLU A 164 -1.19 5.22 4.36
N THR A 165 -1.94 4.67 5.34
CA THR A 165 -3.40 4.54 5.26
C THR A 165 -4.09 5.79 5.80
N VAL A 166 -5.20 6.22 5.18
CA VAL A 166 -5.98 7.39 5.63
C VAL A 166 -6.95 7.08 6.77
N GLY A 167 -6.80 5.93 7.40
CA GLY A 167 -7.25 5.78 8.79
C GLY A 167 -8.56 5.07 9.09
N VAL A 168 -9.37 4.60 8.11
CA VAL A 168 -10.56 3.77 8.43
C VAL A 168 -10.91 2.85 7.26
N GLY A 169 -11.02 1.56 7.52
CA GLY A 169 -11.55 0.60 6.58
C GLY A 169 -10.62 -0.57 6.26
N GLN A 170 -10.81 -1.22 5.13
CA GLN A 170 -10.03 -2.38 4.69
C GLN A 170 -8.68 -2.02 4.04
N SER A 171 -8.28 -0.75 4.05
CA SER A 171 -7.00 -0.28 3.50
C SER A 171 -5.78 -0.81 4.26
N GLU A 172 -5.95 -1.16 5.53
CA GLU A 172 -4.88 -1.68 6.38
C GLU A 172 -4.34 -3.02 5.87
N THR A 173 -5.23 -3.95 5.54
CA THR A 173 -4.85 -5.26 4.97
C THR A 173 -4.23 -5.12 3.60
N ALA A 174 -4.71 -4.19 2.78
CA ALA A 174 -4.13 -3.91 1.48
C ALA A 174 -2.70 -3.35 1.62
N VAL A 175 -2.46 -2.42 2.56
CA VAL A 175 -1.13 -1.86 2.82
C VAL A 175 -0.19 -2.91 3.40
N ALA A 176 -0.64 -3.72 4.37
CA ALA A 176 0.16 -4.84 4.89
C ALA A 176 0.52 -5.86 3.80
N GLY A 177 -0.40 -6.10 2.83
CA GLY A 177 -0.19 -6.99 1.68
C GLY A 177 0.74 -6.45 0.60
N MET A 178 1.24 -5.20 0.70
CA MET A 178 2.15 -4.61 -0.29
C MET A 178 3.45 -4.06 0.32
N THR A 179 3.59 -4.07 1.63
CA THR A 179 4.76 -3.55 2.34
C THR A 179 5.57 -4.65 3.02
N ASP A 180 6.86 -4.40 3.21
CA ASP A 180 7.77 -5.36 3.85
C ASP A 180 7.51 -5.45 5.33
N ILE A 181 7.34 -4.30 5.98
CA ILE A 181 6.98 -4.18 7.39
C ILE A 181 5.73 -3.32 7.54
N PHE A 182 4.77 -3.79 8.33
CA PHE A 182 3.53 -3.08 8.62
C PHE A 182 3.51 -2.59 10.08
N CYS A 183 3.45 -1.26 10.24
CA CYS A 183 3.55 -0.57 11.52
C CYS A 183 2.18 0.00 11.91
N LEU A 184 1.72 -0.34 13.12
CA LEU A 184 0.45 0.14 13.66
C LEU A 184 0.68 1.18 14.74
N LEU A 185 0.24 2.43 14.50
CA LEU A 185 0.28 3.51 15.48
C LEU A 185 -0.96 3.49 16.37
N GLN A 186 -0.76 3.66 17.67
CA GLN A 186 -1.78 3.65 18.71
C GLN A 186 -1.64 4.86 19.63
N LEU A 187 -2.75 5.22 20.33
CA LEU A 187 -2.76 6.23 21.39
C LEU A 187 -2.61 5.58 22.78
N PRO A 188 -2.00 6.29 23.75
CA PRO A 188 -1.84 5.77 25.13
C PRO A 188 -3.17 5.45 25.82
N ASN A 189 -4.22 6.23 25.56
CA ASN A 189 -5.50 6.18 26.29
C ASN A 189 -6.62 5.56 25.44
N ALA A 190 -6.33 4.64 24.53
CA ALA A 190 -7.31 3.92 23.73
C ALA A 190 -8.05 2.82 24.52
N GLY A 191 -8.42 3.07 25.80
CA GLY A 191 -8.93 2.08 26.75
C GLY A 191 -10.10 1.22 26.24
N ASP A 192 -11.28 1.77 26.01
CA ASP A 192 -12.42 1.03 25.42
C ASP A 192 -12.24 0.81 23.90
N ASP A 193 -11.52 1.68 23.22
CA ASP A 193 -11.15 1.53 21.81
C ASP A 193 -10.10 0.41 21.58
N LEU A 194 -9.39 -0.09 22.61
CA LEU A 194 -8.57 -1.32 22.50
C LEU A 194 -9.42 -2.54 22.14
N GLN A 195 -10.69 -2.58 22.56
CA GLN A 195 -11.65 -3.59 22.11
C GLN A 195 -12.18 -3.29 20.70
N ALA A 196 -12.22 -2.02 20.30
CA ALA A 196 -12.58 -1.58 18.95
C ALA A 196 -11.41 -1.68 17.95
N ILE A 197 -10.16 -1.81 18.39
CA ILE A 197 -9.05 -2.19 17.51
C ILE A 197 -9.36 -3.59 17.02
N LYS A 198 -9.82 -3.65 15.78
CA LYS A 198 -10.13 -4.91 15.10
C LYS A 198 -8.96 -5.87 15.36
N LYS A 199 -9.17 -6.91 16.14
CA LYS A 199 -8.19 -7.96 16.47
C LYS A 199 -7.33 -8.35 15.25
N GLY A 200 -7.95 -8.38 14.06
CA GLY A 200 -7.29 -8.67 12.81
C GLY A 200 -6.18 -7.68 12.39
N ILE A 201 -6.22 -6.40 12.80
CA ILE A 201 -5.14 -5.45 12.43
C ILE A 201 -3.92 -5.66 13.32
N MET A 202 -4.10 -6.02 14.60
CA MET A 202 -2.99 -6.36 15.49
C MET A 202 -2.30 -7.66 15.06
N GLU A 203 -3.04 -8.60 14.48
CA GLU A 203 -2.50 -9.88 13.99
C GLU A 203 -1.55 -9.71 12.80
N ILE A 204 -1.77 -8.69 11.95
CA ILE A 204 -0.94 -8.41 10.76
C ILE A 204 0.17 -7.39 11.02
N ALA A 205 0.23 -6.78 12.21
CA ALA A 205 1.25 -5.78 12.53
C ALA A 205 2.60 -6.45 12.82
N ASP A 206 3.64 -5.95 12.17
CA ASP A 206 5.03 -6.36 12.40
C ASP A 206 5.71 -5.49 13.48
N LEU A 207 5.16 -4.30 13.76
CA LEU A 207 5.64 -3.35 14.77
C LEU A 207 4.45 -2.52 15.30
N ILE A 208 4.33 -2.38 16.61
CA ILE A 208 3.30 -1.52 17.22
C ILE A 208 3.97 -0.34 17.92
N VAL A 209 3.41 0.84 17.67
CA VAL A 209 3.96 2.11 18.12
C VAL A 209 2.91 2.85 18.94
N ILE A 210 3.19 3.18 20.18
CA ILE A 210 2.36 4.04 21.01
C ILE A 210 2.89 5.46 20.88
N ASN A 211 2.17 6.28 20.10
CA ASN A 211 2.51 7.67 19.86
C ASN A 211 1.95 8.59 20.93
N LYS A 212 2.42 9.85 20.95
CA LYS A 212 2.05 10.87 21.95
C LYS A 212 2.40 10.48 23.37
N ALA A 213 3.48 9.73 23.54
CA ALA A 213 3.95 9.30 24.87
C ALA A 213 4.43 10.47 25.76
N ASP A 214 4.69 11.63 25.15
CA ASP A 214 5.05 12.89 25.83
C ASP A 214 3.88 13.50 26.64
N ILE A 215 2.62 13.22 26.25
CA ILE A 215 1.43 13.76 26.93
C ILE A 215 1.19 13.04 28.28
N ASP A 216 1.24 11.72 28.27
CA ASP A 216 1.11 10.88 29.48
C ASP A 216 2.03 9.65 29.36
N PRO A 217 3.29 9.74 29.84
CA PRO A 217 4.24 8.64 29.79
C PRO A 217 3.74 7.40 30.58
N SER A 218 3.00 7.61 31.66
CA SER A 218 2.48 6.51 32.47
C SER A 218 1.39 5.73 31.74
N ALA A 219 0.47 6.43 31.06
CA ALA A 219 -0.53 5.78 30.21
C ALA A 219 0.13 5.05 29.03
N ALA A 220 1.16 5.62 28.42
CA ALA A 220 1.90 4.99 27.34
C ALA A 220 2.57 3.68 27.78
N MET A 221 3.14 3.64 28.99
CA MET A 221 3.72 2.42 29.55
C MET A 221 2.67 1.36 29.91
N ARG A 222 1.50 1.77 30.44
CA ARG A 222 0.38 0.85 30.67
C ARG A 222 -0.12 0.24 29.37
N ALA A 223 -0.36 1.07 28.34
CA ALA A 223 -0.79 0.60 27.03
C ALA A 223 0.24 -0.35 26.41
N LYS A 224 1.53 -0.06 26.51
CA LYS A 224 2.62 -0.93 26.06
C LYS A 224 2.54 -2.32 26.72
N SER A 225 2.31 -2.38 28.04
CA SER A 225 2.20 -3.65 28.76
C SER A 225 0.95 -4.43 28.36
N GLN A 226 -0.20 -3.76 28.24
CA GLN A 226 -1.46 -4.37 27.83
C GLN A 226 -1.37 -4.97 26.41
N ILE A 227 -0.82 -4.20 25.45
CA ILE A 227 -0.65 -4.67 24.07
C ILE A 227 0.32 -5.84 24.00
N LYS A 228 1.45 -5.80 24.74
CA LYS A 228 2.36 -6.95 24.83
C LYS A 228 1.66 -8.21 25.32
N THR A 229 0.82 -8.09 26.37
CA THR A 229 0.04 -9.22 26.87
C THR A 229 -0.95 -9.74 25.82
N ALA A 230 -1.64 -8.86 25.11
CA ALA A 230 -2.55 -9.25 24.04
C ALA A 230 -1.83 -9.97 22.88
N LEU A 231 -0.64 -9.50 22.49
CA LEU A 231 0.16 -10.12 21.44
C LEU A 231 0.59 -11.56 21.78
N HIS A 232 0.84 -11.87 23.06
CA HIS A 232 1.13 -13.24 23.49
C HIS A 232 -0.02 -14.22 23.29
N MET A 233 -1.26 -13.73 23.16
CA MET A 233 -2.45 -14.56 22.89
C MET A 233 -2.68 -14.75 21.38
N LEU A 234 -1.97 -14.01 20.52
CA LEU A 234 -2.10 -14.09 19.06
C LEU A 234 -1.07 -15.07 18.51
N ARG A 235 -1.39 -15.65 17.33
CA ARG A 235 -0.41 -16.47 16.60
C ARG A 235 0.55 -15.54 15.89
N PRO A 236 1.88 -15.70 16.07
CA PRO A 236 2.85 -14.89 15.36
C PRO A 236 2.80 -15.19 13.86
N MET A 237 2.91 -14.16 13.02
CA MET A 237 3.01 -14.29 11.56
C MET A 237 4.35 -14.89 11.11
N SER A 238 5.40 -14.72 11.90
CA SER A 238 6.73 -15.31 11.70
C SER A 238 7.21 -15.97 12.98
N GLN A 239 7.90 -17.09 12.87
CA GLN A 239 8.55 -17.75 14.02
C GLN A 239 9.86 -17.05 14.42
N ASN A 240 10.42 -16.25 13.53
CA ASN A 240 11.71 -15.57 13.71
C ASN A 240 11.56 -14.08 14.12
N TRP A 241 10.32 -13.60 14.27
CA TRP A 241 10.04 -12.23 14.66
C TRP A 241 9.00 -12.12 15.76
N ILE A 242 9.40 -11.54 16.88
CA ILE A 242 8.49 -11.17 17.98
C ILE A 242 8.13 -9.71 17.78
N VAL A 243 6.84 -9.41 17.61
CA VAL A 243 6.33 -8.06 17.35
C VAL A 243 6.71 -7.13 18.51
N PRO A 244 7.59 -6.14 18.30
CA PRO A 244 7.95 -5.19 19.34
C PRO A 244 6.82 -4.17 19.53
N VAL A 245 6.70 -3.68 20.77
CA VAL A 245 5.85 -2.54 21.12
C VAL A 245 6.75 -1.44 21.66
N ILE A 246 6.83 -0.32 20.95
CA ILE A 246 7.63 0.84 21.35
C ILE A 246 6.75 2.03 21.68
N THR A 247 7.29 2.98 22.42
CA THR A 247 6.64 4.27 22.71
C THR A 247 7.43 5.39 22.05
N LEU A 248 6.77 6.38 21.48
CA LEU A 248 7.43 7.55 20.88
C LEU A 248 6.57 8.82 21.02
N SER A 249 7.19 9.97 20.76
CA SER A 249 6.53 11.24 20.51
C SER A 249 6.91 11.76 19.12
N ALA A 250 5.96 11.66 18.20
CA ALA A 250 6.16 12.19 16.85
C ALA A 250 6.36 13.72 16.87
N LEU A 251 5.69 14.44 17.79
CA LEU A 251 5.79 15.89 17.91
C LEU A 251 7.19 16.34 18.35
N ARG A 252 7.83 15.56 19.24
CA ARG A 252 9.16 15.88 19.78
C ARG A 252 10.30 15.17 19.04
N ASN A 253 10.00 14.35 18.04
CA ASN A 253 10.94 13.46 17.36
C ASN A 253 11.65 12.47 18.31
N GLU A 254 11.06 12.18 19.46
CA GLU A 254 11.58 11.22 20.43
C GLU A 254 11.18 9.79 20.04
N GLY A 255 12.14 8.85 20.00
CA GLY A 255 11.90 7.44 19.65
C GLY A 255 11.88 7.14 18.15
N VAL A 256 12.09 8.13 17.26
CA VAL A 256 12.13 7.92 15.80
C VAL A 256 13.34 7.06 15.41
N ALA A 257 14.50 7.28 16.02
CA ALA A 257 15.69 6.46 15.80
C ALA A 257 15.47 5.00 16.25
N GLU A 258 14.84 4.77 17.42
CA GLU A 258 14.46 3.43 17.91
C GLU A 258 13.51 2.74 16.93
N PHE A 259 12.53 3.48 16.40
CA PHE A 259 11.62 2.94 15.37
C PHE A 259 12.40 2.43 14.16
N TRP A 260 13.32 3.23 13.62
CA TRP A 260 14.11 2.85 12.46
C TRP A 260 15.05 1.67 12.75
N GLU A 261 15.61 1.60 13.95
CA GLU A 261 16.38 0.45 14.40
C GLU A 261 15.54 -0.83 14.40
N GLN A 262 14.27 -0.80 14.85
CA GLN A 262 13.38 -1.96 14.76
C GLN A 262 13.08 -2.34 13.31
N VAL A 263 12.87 -1.37 12.41
CA VAL A 263 12.65 -1.63 10.99
C VAL A 263 13.87 -2.32 10.35
N THR A 264 15.07 -1.83 10.62
CA THR A 264 16.31 -2.45 10.10
C THR A 264 16.56 -3.82 10.70
N ARG A 265 16.32 -4.00 12.00
CA ARG A 265 16.41 -5.29 12.67
C ARG A 265 15.43 -6.32 12.09
N TYR A 266 14.19 -5.90 11.80
CA TYR A 266 13.20 -6.74 11.14
C TYR A 266 13.70 -7.24 9.78
N ARG A 267 14.12 -6.30 8.91
CA ARG A 267 14.66 -6.61 7.59
C ARG A 267 15.83 -7.60 7.70
N ASP A 268 16.81 -7.30 8.54
CA ASP A 268 18.04 -8.10 8.65
C ASP A 268 17.76 -9.50 9.24
N THR A 269 16.80 -9.61 10.16
CA THR A 269 16.39 -10.89 10.74
C THR A 269 15.71 -11.77 9.69
N LEU A 270 14.71 -11.24 8.99
CA LEU A 270 13.95 -12.00 8.01
C LEU A 270 14.74 -12.25 6.71
N SER A 271 15.69 -11.38 6.36
CA SER A 271 16.59 -11.62 5.22
C SER A 271 17.52 -12.82 5.50
N ARG A 272 18.05 -12.95 6.72
CA ARG A 272 18.89 -14.09 7.11
C ARG A 272 18.16 -15.44 7.07
N THR A 273 16.86 -15.44 7.35
CA THR A 273 16.02 -16.65 7.32
C THR A 273 15.39 -16.90 5.95
N GLY A 274 15.51 -15.96 5.00
CA GLY A 274 14.88 -16.03 3.69
C GLY A 274 13.39 -15.68 3.69
N GLU A 275 12.81 -15.35 4.85
CA GLU A 275 11.39 -14.99 4.99
C GLU A 275 11.06 -13.65 4.31
N PHE A 276 12.01 -12.71 4.29
CA PHE A 276 11.82 -11.41 3.63
C PHE A 276 11.50 -11.57 2.14
N ASP A 277 12.31 -12.34 1.42
CA ASP A 277 12.09 -12.59 0.00
C ASP A 277 10.87 -13.50 -0.24
N ALA A 278 10.62 -14.46 0.67
CA ALA A 278 9.43 -15.30 0.60
C ALA A 278 8.14 -14.46 0.75
N LYS A 279 8.11 -13.49 1.68
CA LYS A 279 7.00 -12.55 1.86
C LYS A 279 6.75 -11.77 0.56
N ARG A 280 7.79 -11.19 -0.06
CA ARG A 280 7.68 -10.45 -1.33
C ARG A 280 7.17 -11.32 -2.48
N ARG A 281 7.67 -12.55 -2.62
CA ARG A 281 7.16 -13.49 -3.64
C ARG A 281 5.68 -13.83 -3.43
N HIS A 282 5.30 -14.09 -2.17
CA HIS A 282 3.89 -14.34 -1.84
C HIS A 282 3.00 -13.14 -2.17
N GLN A 283 3.43 -11.92 -1.80
CA GLN A 283 2.72 -10.68 -2.12
C GLN A 283 2.58 -10.47 -3.64
N ALA A 284 3.62 -10.77 -4.42
CA ALA A 284 3.57 -10.65 -5.88
C ALA A 284 2.55 -11.63 -6.51
N LEU A 285 2.51 -12.88 -6.04
CA LEU A 285 1.52 -13.87 -6.49
C LEU A 285 0.10 -13.49 -6.08
N ALA A 286 -0.10 -13.05 -4.84
CA ALA A 286 -1.40 -12.59 -4.37
C ALA A 286 -1.89 -11.39 -5.21
N TRP A 287 -1.00 -10.44 -5.51
CA TRP A 287 -1.33 -9.31 -6.38
C TRP A 287 -1.72 -9.74 -7.80
N MET A 288 -1.01 -10.70 -8.38
CA MET A 288 -1.37 -11.26 -9.69
C MET A 288 -2.80 -11.82 -9.67
N TRP A 289 -3.16 -12.57 -8.62
CA TRP A 289 -4.51 -13.12 -8.49
C TRP A 289 -5.57 -12.03 -8.28
N ASP A 290 -5.30 -11.03 -7.44
CA ASP A 290 -6.16 -9.85 -7.28
C ASP A 290 -6.45 -9.17 -8.63
N MET A 291 -5.40 -8.98 -9.47
CA MET A 291 -5.55 -8.39 -10.81
C MET A 291 -6.39 -9.28 -11.75
N ILE A 292 -6.22 -10.60 -11.70
CA ILE A 292 -7.02 -11.55 -12.49
C ILE A 292 -8.49 -11.44 -12.08
N ASP A 293 -8.80 -11.52 -10.79
CA ASP A 293 -10.17 -11.45 -10.27
C ASP A 293 -10.83 -10.11 -10.61
N ASN A 294 -10.12 -9.00 -10.42
CA ASN A 294 -10.63 -7.67 -10.78
C ASN A 294 -10.84 -7.53 -12.29
N GLY A 295 -9.93 -8.07 -13.10
CA GLY A 295 -10.03 -8.09 -14.55
C GLY A 295 -11.23 -8.90 -15.04
N LEU A 296 -11.47 -10.09 -14.48
CA LEU A 296 -12.62 -10.93 -14.79
C LEU A 296 -13.94 -10.23 -14.42
N ARG A 297 -14.01 -9.65 -13.20
CA ARG A 297 -15.19 -8.87 -12.77
C ARG A 297 -15.46 -7.66 -13.67
N SER A 298 -14.41 -6.96 -14.08
CA SER A 298 -14.53 -5.82 -14.99
C SER A 298 -15.03 -6.23 -16.36
N ARG A 299 -14.46 -7.29 -16.96
CA ARG A 299 -14.91 -7.85 -18.25
C ARG A 299 -16.35 -8.31 -18.19
N PHE A 300 -16.73 -9.02 -17.13
CA PHE A 300 -18.11 -9.43 -16.91
C PHE A 300 -19.06 -8.23 -16.89
N ARG A 301 -18.78 -7.22 -16.05
CA ARG A 301 -19.64 -6.03 -15.93
C ARG A 301 -19.69 -5.17 -17.18
N SER A 302 -18.65 -5.17 -17.99
CA SER A 302 -18.58 -4.40 -19.24
C SER A 302 -19.21 -5.15 -20.44
N HIS A 303 -19.48 -6.46 -20.30
CA HIS A 303 -20.05 -7.26 -21.39
C HIS A 303 -21.43 -6.70 -21.80
N PRO A 304 -21.67 -6.45 -23.12
CA PRO A 304 -22.89 -5.78 -23.57
C PRO A 304 -24.19 -6.48 -23.13
N GLN A 305 -24.26 -7.81 -23.23
CA GLN A 305 -25.44 -8.59 -22.83
C GLN A 305 -25.62 -8.56 -21.30
N VAL A 306 -24.55 -8.69 -20.53
CA VAL A 306 -24.61 -8.58 -19.08
C VAL A 306 -25.15 -7.21 -18.67
N ARG A 307 -24.64 -6.13 -19.23
CA ARG A 307 -25.12 -4.76 -18.93
C ARG A 307 -26.59 -4.57 -19.25
N ARG A 308 -27.08 -5.19 -20.33
CA ARG A 308 -28.48 -5.09 -20.74
C ARG A 308 -29.39 -5.89 -19.80
N ASP A 309 -29.03 -7.14 -19.49
CA ASP A 309 -29.97 -8.09 -18.86
C ASP A 309 -29.81 -8.15 -17.33
N LEU A 310 -28.70 -7.62 -16.76
CA LEU A 310 -28.46 -7.60 -15.31
C LEU A 310 -29.55 -6.89 -14.50
N PRO A 311 -30.06 -5.70 -14.89
CA PRO A 311 -31.12 -5.03 -14.12
C PRO A 311 -32.40 -5.84 -14.03
N ASP A 312 -32.84 -6.45 -15.15
CA ASP A 312 -34.09 -7.25 -15.21
C ASP A 312 -33.93 -8.54 -14.40
N LEU A 313 -32.81 -9.24 -14.52
CA LEU A 313 -32.54 -10.44 -13.75
C LEU A 313 -32.38 -10.15 -12.24
N ALA A 314 -31.77 -9.01 -11.87
CA ALA A 314 -31.70 -8.61 -10.47
C ALA A 314 -33.10 -8.34 -9.90
N SER A 315 -33.95 -7.60 -10.62
CA SER A 315 -35.35 -7.37 -10.23
C SER A 315 -36.16 -8.68 -10.11
N ALA A 316 -35.98 -9.62 -11.05
CA ALA A 316 -36.62 -10.92 -10.99
C ALA A 316 -36.21 -11.76 -9.76
N VAL A 317 -34.95 -11.65 -9.35
CA VAL A 317 -34.45 -12.29 -8.10
C VAL A 317 -35.07 -11.63 -6.87
N GLU A 318 -35.09 -10.26 -6.81
CA GLU A 318 -35.73 -9.52 -5.71
C GLU A 318 -37.22 -9.84 -5.56
N GLN A 319 -37.92 -10.01 -6.66
CA GLN A 319 -39.35 -10.36 -6.70
C GLN A 319 -39.62 -11.88 -6.48
N GLY A 320 -38.58 -12.72 -6.39
CA GLY A 320 -38.72 -14.15 -6.21
C GLY A 320 -39.26 -14.91 -7.45
N THR A 321 -39.23 -14.27 -8.63
CA THR A 321 -39.69 -14.86 -9.89
C THR A 321 -38.63 -15.74 -10.57
N THR A 322 -37.36 -15.58 -10.18
CA THR A 322 -36.25 -16.47 -10.56
C THR A 322 -35.32 -16.71 -9.38
N THR A 323 -34.56 -17.80 -9.41
CA THR A 323 -33.59 -18.09 -8.35
C THR A 323 -32.28 -17.34 -8.57
N PRO A 324 -31.56 -16.94 -7.50
CA PRO A 324 -30.24 -16.33 -7.64
C PRO A 324 -29.27 -17.19 -8.47
N SER A 325 -29.31 -18.50 -8.32
CA SER A 325 -28.45 -19.44 -9.07
C SER A 325 -28.76 -19.42 -10.56
N ALA A 326 -30.06 -19.43 -10.96
CA ALA A 326 -30.47 -19.39 -12.37
C ALA A 326 -30.06 -18.07 -13.02
N ALA A 327 -30.29 -16.93 -12.35
CA ALA A 327 -29.88 -15.62 -12.83
C ALA A 327 -28.34 -15.52 -12.99
N ALA A 328 -27.58 -16.03 -12.03
CA ALA A 328 -26.13 -16.03 -12.10
C ALA A 328 -25.59 -16.88 -13.26
N LEU A 329 -26.12 -18.10 -13.45
CA LEU A 329 -25.74 -18.98 -14.57
C LEU A 329 -26.09 -18.37 -15.92
N THR A 330 -27.26 -17.73 -16.05
CA THR A 330 -27.65 -17.01 -17.29
C THR A 330 -26.63 -15.90 -17.62
N LEU A 331 -26.28 -15.05 -16.65
CA LEU A 331 -25.33 -13.96 -16.88
C LEU A 331 -23.92 -14.49 -17.20
N LEU A 332 -23.48 -15.56 -16.53
CA LEU A 332 -22.16 -16.17 -16.80
C LEU A 332 -22.09 -16.85 -18.17
N SER A 333 -23.21 -17.37 -18.69
CA SER A 333 -23.24 -18.00 -20.02
C SER A 333 -22.92 -17.04 -21.17
N TYR A 334 -23.02 -15.72 -20.95
CA TYR A 334 -22.67 -14.71 -21.95
C TYR A 334 -21.16 -14.51 -22.13
N LEU A 335 -20.34 -15.10 -21.26
CA LEU A 335 -18.87 -15.03 -21.36
C LEU A 335 -18.27 -16.17 -22.20
N ASN A 336 -19.08 -17.14 -22.63
CA ASN A 336 -18.66 -18.31 -23.41
C ASN A 336 -18.68 -17.99 -24.91
#